data_e6fe864a87d4aa235ed4051aa4e8925c
#
_entry.id   e6fe864a87d4aa235ed4051aa4e8925c
#
_cell.length_a   1.000
_cell.length_b   1.000
_cell.length_c   1.000
_cell.angle_alpha   90.00
_cell.angle_beta   90.00
_cell.angle_gamma   90.00
#
_symmetry.space_group_name_H-M   'P 1'
#
loop_
_entity.id
_entity.type
_entity.pdbx_description
1 polymer ?
#
loop_
_entity_poly.entity_id
_entity_poly.type
_entity_poly.pdbx_seq_one_letter_code
_entity_poly.pdbx_strand_id
1 'polypeptide(L)'
;MDNLITSLEDLVTYAKTRYGVDKVAIIGHSWGSALGATYARTHPDDVSVYIGVGQVVTSAEDEQVALAETKTRAEAAGRSDLVDQLSEIDAAYPNQENFIEVAYDAALLRSVQTELGYNAADFVQYLPLLFSGQATNLSASDQATLDRLLLNQRLYRQLLKSDFYAEGTSFEMPFYLISGANDIQVP
;
A
#
# COMPACT_ATOMS: atom_id res chain seq x y z
N MET A 1 2.64 -1.87 -12.90
CA MET A 1 1.54 -2.81 -12.63
C MET A 1 1.56 -3.97 -13.63
N ASP A 2 1.69 -3.73 -14.93
CA ASP A 2 1.55 -4.75 -16.00
C ASP A 2 2.40 -6.01 -15.80
N ASN A 3 3.69 -5.87 -15.51
CA ASN A 3 4.57 -7.03 -15.26
C ASN A 3 4.12 -7.89 -14.06
N LEU A 4 3.46 -7.28 -13.07
CA LEU A 4 2.95 -8.00 -11.90
C LEU A 4 1.64 -8.71 -12.23
N ILE A 5 0.80 -8.10 -13.06
CA ILE A 5 -0.42 -8.74 -13.59
C ILE A 5 -0.03 -9.96 -14.40
N THR A 6 0.94 -9.85 -15.32
CA THR A 6 1.45 -11.00 -16.10
C THR A 6 2.01 -12.11 -15.20
N SER A 7 2.77 -11.76 -14.16
CA SER A 7 3.29 -12.76 -13.21
C SER A 7 2.17 -13.42 -12.40
N LEU A 8 1.12 -12.68 -12.06
CA LEU A 8 -0.06 -13.23 -11.38
C LEU A 8 -0.87 -14.14 -12.30
N GLU A 9 -0.99 -13.81 -13.58
CA GLU A 9 -1.61 -14.64 -14.61
C GLU A 9 -0.90 -15.99 -14.75
N ASP A 10 0.43 -15.99 -14.82
CA ASP A 10 1.24 -17.22 -14.84
C ASP A 10 0.99 -18.08 -13.60
N LEU A 11 0.94 -17.44 -12.40
CA LEU A 11 0.69 -18.13 -11.15
C LEU A 11 -0.73 -18.72 -11.10
N VAL A 12 -1.74 -17.97 -11.54
CA VAL A 12 -3.13 -18.43 -11.59
C VAL A 12 -3.27 -19.59 -12.57
N THR A 13 -2.66 -19.50 -13.75
CA THR A 13 -2.62 -20.58 -14.75
C THR A 13 -1.98 -21.83 -14.18
N TYR A 14 -0.86 -21.69 -13.48
CA TYR A 14 -0.22 -22.80 -12.80
C TYR A 14 -1.14 -23.43 -11.72
N ALA A 15 -1.78 -22.60 -10.90
CA ALA A 15 -2.68 -23.08 -9.84
C ALA A 15 -3.89 -23.82 -10.44
N LYS A 16 -4.52 -23.28 -11.47
CA LYS A 16 -5.65 -23.91 -12.18
C LYS A 16 -5.24 -25.30 -12.71
N THR A 17 -4.11 -25.37 -13.38
CA THR A 17 -3.57 -26.63 -13.91
C THR A 17 -3.21 -27.62 -12.80
N ARG A 18 -2.56 -27.17 -11.74
CA ARG A 18 -2.07 -27.99 -10.64
C ARG A 18 -3.18 -28.63 -9.82
N TYR A 19 -4.29 -27.92 -9.65
CA TYR A 19 -5.41 -28.34 -8.80
C TYR A 19 -6.64 -28.79 -9.60
N GLY A 20 -6.60 -28.70 -10.93
CA GLY A 20 -7.69 -29.14 -11.80
C GLY A 20 -8.97 -28.30 -11.60
N VAL A 21 -8.83 -26.99 -11.42
CA VAL A 21 -9.94 -26.05 -11.22
C VAL A 21 -10.02 -25.05 -12.37
N ASP A 22 -11.23 -24.59 -12.71
CA ASP A 22 -11.44 -23.61 -13.76
C ASP A 22 -11.19 -22.19 -13.28
N LYS A 23 -11.47 -21.90 -12.02
CA LYS A 23 -11.32 -20.58 -11.37
C LYS A 23 -10.67 -20.72 -10.00
N VAL A 24 -9.98 -19.66 -9.58
CA VAL A 24 -9.36 -19.55 -8.25
C VAL A 24 -10.06 -18.49 -7.39
N ALA A 25 -9.96 -18.60 -6.07
CA ALA A 25 -10.26 -17.51 -5.15
C ALA A 25 -9.02 -16.64 -4.98
N ILE A 26 -9.18 -15.32 -5.02
CA ILE A 26 -8.09 -14.38 -4.78
C ILE A 26 -8.36 -13.60 -3.49
N ILE A 27 -7.37 -13.56 -2.60
CA ILE A 27 -7.37 -12.70 -1.42
C ILE A 27 -6.22 -11.71 -1.60
N GLY A 28 -6.56 -10.42 -1.64
CA GLY A 28 -5.60 -9.31 -1.69
C GLY A 28 -5.55 -8.58 -0.36
N HIS A 29 -4.35 -8.34 0.19
CA HIS A 29 -4.17 -7.57 1.41
C HIS A 29 -3.34 -6.31 1.13
N SER A 30 -3.81 -5.14 1.63
CA SER A 30 -3.10 -3.87 1.52
C SER A 30 -2.70 -3.61 0.05
N TRP A 31 -1.42 -3.36 -0.25
CA TRP A 31 -0.94 -3.19 -1.63
C TRP A 31 -1.36 -4.35 -2.56
N GLY A 32 -1.37 -5.60 -2.05
CA GLY A 32 -1.82 -6.77 -2.81
C GLY A 32 -3.31 -6.73 -3.14
N SER A 33 -4.10 -5.92 -2.46
CA SER A 33 -5.51 -5.74 -2.78
C SER A 33 -5.70 -4.93 -4.08
N ALA A 34 -4.85 -3.93 -4.34
CA ALA A 34 -4.86 -3.20 -5.60
C ALA A 34 -4.50 -4.13 -6.77
N LEU A 35 -3.45 -4.97 -6.62
CA LEU A 35 -3.06 -5.94 -7.64
C LEU A 35 -4.16 -6.99 -7.88
N GLY A 36 -4.69 -7.57 -6.80
CA GLY A 36 -5.70 -8.63 -6.89
C GLY A 36 -7.03 -8.15 -7.47
N ALA A 37 -7.48 -6.95 -7.10
CA ALA A 37 -8.69 -6.36 -7.66
C ALA A 37 -8.52 -5.99 -9.13
N THR A 38 -7.37 -5.43 -9.52
CA THR A 38 -7.06 -5.18 -10.93
C THR A 38 -7.08 -6.48 -11.73
N TYR A 39 -6.47 -7.55 -11.22
CA TYR A 39 -6.48 -8.85 -11.87
C TYR A 39 -7.91 -9.40 -11.98
N ALA A 40 -8.66 -9.42 -10.90
CA ALA A 40 -10.04 -9.94 -10.89
C ALA A 40 -10.94 -9.22 -11.89
N ARG A 41 -10.77 -7.89 -12.06
CA ARG A 41 -11.52 -7.10 -13.01
C ARG A 41 -11.14 -7.39 -14.46
N THR A 42 -9.84 -7.58 -14.73
CA THR A 42 -9.32 -7.78 -16.09
C THR A 42 -9.34 -9.25 -16.54
N HIS A 43 -9.47 -10.20 -15.59
CA HIS A 43 -9.48 -11.65 -15.84
C HIS A 43 -10.67 -12.32 -15.10
N PRO A 44 -11.92 -11.92 -15.38
CA PRO A 44 -13.08 -12.41 -14.62
C PRO A 44 -13.32 -13.91 -14.81
N ASP A 45 -12.85 -14.49 -15.90
CA ASP A 45 -12.96 -15.93 -16.18
C ASP A 45 -12.02 -16.78 -15.34
N ASP A 46 -11.02 -16.18 -14.71
CA ASP A 46 -10.06 -16.88 -13.85
C ASP A 46 -10.43 -16.84 -12.37
N VAL A 47 -11.33 -15.94 -11.97
CA VAL A 47 -11.61 -15.65 -10.57
C VAL A 47 -13.01 -16.08 -10.17
N SER A 48 -13.12 -16.94 -9.17
CA SER A 48 -14.40 -17.40 -8.62
C SER A 48 -14.95 -16.45 -7.56
N VAL A 49 -14.07 -15.83 -6.78
CA VAL A 49 -14.37 -14.86 -5.73
C VAL A 49 -13.14 -14.02 -5.47
N TYR A 50 -13.37 -12.73 -5.19
CA TYR A 50 -12.33 -11.83 -4.73
C TYR A 50 -12.61 -11.36 -3.31
N ILE A 51 -11.58 -11.32 -2.46
CA ILE A 51 -11.65 -10.83 -1.08
C ILE A 51 -10.54 -9.80 -0.88
N GLY A 52 -10.93 -8.54 -0.67
CA GLY A 52 -10.01 -7.45 -0.33
C GLY A 52 -9.92 -7.27 1.19
N VAL A 53 -8.70 -7.27 1.72
CA VAL A 53 -8.42 -7.01 3.14
C VAL A 53 -7.62 -5.71 3.23
N GLY A 54 -8.17 -4.68 3.87
CA GLY A 54 -7.61 -3.33 3.77
C GLY A 54 -7.50 -2.95 2.30
N GLN A 55 -8.65 -2.83 1.63
CA GLN A 55 -8.70 -2.63 0.18
C GLN A 55 -8.27 -1.23 -0.19
N VAL A 56 -7.20 -1.13 -0.96
CA VAL A 56 -6.79 0.13 -1.60
C VAL A 56 -7.74 0.46 -2.75
N VAL A 57 -8.33 1.65 -2.73
CA VAL A 57 -9.30 2.12 -3.74
C VAL A 57 -8.74 3.32 -4.51
N THR A 58 -8.36 4.38 -3.79
CA THR A 58 -7.79 5.62 -4.35
C THR A 58 -6.57 6.02 -3.53
N SER A 59 -5.42 5.40 -3.81
CA SER A 59 -4.27 5.49 -2.91
C SER A 59 -3.84 6.90 -2.53
N ALA A 60 -3.91 7.86 -3.44
CA ALA A 60 -3.53 9.24 -3.13
C ALA A 60 -4.55 9.90 -2.20
N GLU A 61 -5.84 9.63 -2.38
CA GLU A 61 -6.91 10.14 -1.53
C GLU A 61 -6.90 9.43 -0.17
N ASP A 62 -6.67 8.12 -0.16
CA ASP A 62 -6.53 7.31 1.06
C ASP A 62 -5.43 7.88 1.97
N GLU A 63 -4.28 8.29 1.40
CA GLU A 63 -3.18 8.92 2.16
C GLU A 63 -3.58 10.28 2.74
N GLN A 64 -4.34 11.09 2.02
CA GLN A 64 -4.83 12.38 2.52
C GLN A 64 -5.87 12.19 3.64
N VAL A 65 -6.78 11.23 3.48
CA VAL A 65 -7.76 10.86 4.52
C VAL A 65 -7.04 10.32 5.76
N ALA A 66 -6.05 9.44 5.57
CA ALA A 66 -5.23 8.91 6.65
C ALA A 66 -4.51 10.01 7.43
N LEU A 67 -3.94 11.02 6.76
CA LEU A 67 -3.30 12.18 7.40
C LEU A 67 -4.30 12.99 8.22
N ALA A 68 -5.46 13.34 7.64
CA ALA A 68 -6.50 14.10 8.31
C ALA A 68 -7.06 13.38 9.54
N GLU A 69 -7.33 12.08 9.43
CA GLU A 69 -7.82 11.25 10.52
C GLU A 69 -6.76 11.08 11.63
N THR A 70 -5.50 10.88 11.26
CA THR A 70 -4.40 10.78 12.24
C THR A 70 -4.27 12.07 13.04
N LYS A 71 -4.38 13.22 12.40
CA LYS A 71 -4.36 14.53 13.06
C LYS A 71 -5.52 14.68 14.04
N THR A 72 -6.75 14.34 13.61
CA THR A 72 -7.94 14.36 14.46
C THR A 72 -7.76 13.49 15.71
N ARG A 73 -7.18 12.30 15.56
CA ARG A 73 -6.93 11.38 16.66
C ARG A 73 -5.82 11.87 17.59
N ALA A 74 -4.77 12.50 17.07
CA ALA A 74 -3.73 13.13 17.89
C ALA A 74 -4.30 14.29 18.74
N GLU A 75 -5.14 15.13 18.14
CA GLU A 75 -5.85 16.21 18.83
C GLU A 75 -6.76 15.67 19.95
N ALA A 76 -7.57 14.65 19.65
CA ALA A 76 -8.46 14.01 20.62
C ALA A 76 -7.71 13.34 21.78
N ALA A 77 -6.49 12.84 21.52
CA ALA A 77 -5.60 12.28 22.53
C ALA A 77 -4.82 13.34 23.35
N GLY A 78 -4.96 14.63 23.01
CA GLY A 78 -4.22 15.72 23.66
C GLY A 78 -2.72 15.73 23.32
N ARG A 79 -2.31 15.09 22.23
CA ARG A 79 -0.92 14.95 21.77
C ARG A 79 -0.55 16.08 20.80
N SER A 80 -0.41 17.31 21.35
CA SER A 80 0.01 18.46 20.54
C SER A 80 1.38 18.27 19.88
N ASP A 81 2.27 17.53 20.53
CA ASP A 81 3.57 17.14 19.99
C ASP A 81 3.45 16.35 18.67
N LEU A 82 2.48 15.46 18.56
CA LEU A 82 2.21 14.69 17.33
C LEU A 82 1.50 15.54 16.27
N VAL A 83 0.64 16.45 16.68
CA VAL A 83 0.00 17.42 15.77
C VAL A 83 1.05 18.32 15.12
N ASP A 84 2.05 18.79 15.91
CA ASP A 84 3.16 19.57 15.39
C ASP A 84 4.00 18.78 14.40
N GLN A 85 4.32 17.52 14.69
CA GLN A 85 5.03 16.62 13.76
C GLN A 85 4.25 16.43 12.44
N LEU A 86 2.94 16.16 12.52
CA LEU A 86 2.11 16.02 11.31
C LEU A 86 2.01 17.30 10.49
N SER A 87 2.26 18.45 11.09
CA SER A 87 2.26 19.74 10.42
C SER A 87 3.53 19.99 9.60
N GLU A 88 4.56 19.13 9.76
CA GLU A 88 5.77 19.14 8.93
C GLU A 88 5.54 18.45 7.57
N ILE A 89 4.49 17.64 7.45
CA ILE A 89 4.14 16.97 6.20
C ILE A 89 3.75 18.02 5.14
N ASP A 90 4.34 17.88 3.94
CA ASP A 90 4.11 18.80 2.84
C ASP A 90 2.62 18.87 2.46
N ALA A 91 2.11 20.06 2.18
CA ALA A 91 0.73 20.27 1.78
C ALA A 91 0.36 19.57 0.46
N ALA A 92 1.33 19.24 -0.39
CA ALA A 92 1.14 18.50 -1.63
C ALA A 92 1.16 16.98 -1.43
N TYR A 93 1.42 16.48 -0.21
CA TYR A 93 1.45 15.05 0.07
C TYR A 93 0.13 14.36 -0.34
N PRO A 94 0.17 13.20 -1.00
CA PRO A 94 1.32 12.42 -1.47
C PRO A 94 1.71 12.71 -2.94
N ASN A 95 1.38 13.88 -3.46
CA ASN A 95 1.48 14.24 -4.88
C ASN A 95 2.77 15.02 -5.23
N GLN A 96 3.76 15.08 -4.32
CA GLN A 96 5.04 15.71 -4.59
C GLN A 96 5.75 15.03 -5.79
N GLU A 97 6.49 15.82 -6.57
CA GLU A 97 7.30 15.29 -7.67
C GLU A 97 8.47 14.45 -7.18
N ASN A 98 9.06 14.87 -6.05
CA ASN A 98 10.19 14.20 -5.45
C ASN A 98 9.73 13.00 -4.59
N PHE A 99 10.04 11.79 -5.04
CA PHE A 99 9.66 10.58 -4.31
C PHE A 99 10.29 10.48 -2.90
N ILE A 100 11.48 11.06 -2.70
CA ILE A 100 12.13 11.02 -1.38
C ILE A 100 11.30 11.82 -0.37
N GLU A 101 10.74 12.94 -0.77
CA GLU A 101 9.83 13.76 0.05
C GLU A 101 8.55 12.97 0.37
N VAL A 102 7.92 12.35 -0.64
CA VAL A 102 6.75 11.49 -0.42
C VAL A 102 7.05 10.37 0.57
N ALA A 103 8.21 9.70 0.43
CA ALA A 103 8.58 8.61 1.31
C ALA A 103 8.87 9.08 2.74
N TYR A 104 9.47 10.27 2.89
CA TYR A 104 9.72 10.88 4.19
C TYR A 104 8.39 11.22 4.89
N ASP A 105 7.48 11.88 4.20
CA ASP A 105 6.18 12.28 4.73
C ASP A 105 5.31 11.05 5.09
N ALA A 106 5.29 10.04 4.21
CA ALA A 106 4.63 8.76 4.49
C ALA A 106 5.17 8.10 5.76
N ALA A 107 6.48 8.13 5.94
CA ALA A 107 7.13 7.55 7.09
C ALA A 107 6.81 8.32 8.38
N LEU A 108 6.79 9.65 8.33
CA LEU A 108 6.41 10.50 9.45
C LEU A 108 4.96 10.22 9.85
N LEU A 109 4.05 10.16 8.88
CA LEU A 109 2.65 9.79 9.13
C LEU A 109 2.53 8.42 9.82
N ARG A 110 3.22 7.39 9.30
CA ARG A 110 3.19 6.04 9.90
C ARG A 110 3.81 5.98 11.28
N SER A 111 4.84 6.81 11.57
CA SER A 111 5.42 6.95 12.90
C SER A 111 4.38 7.45 13.92
N VAL A 112 3.68 8.52 13.58
CA VAL A 112 2.64 9.09 14.45
C VAL A 112 1.49 8.10 14.64
N GLN A 113 1.07 7.40 13.58
CA GLN A 113 0.06 6.34 13.69
C GLN A 113 0.51 5.21 14.64
N THR A 114 1.78 4.84 14.61
CA THR A 114 2.35 3.84 15.52
C THR A 114 2.30 4.32 16.97
N GLU A 115 2.68 5.56 17.25
CA GLU A 115 2.63 6.14 18.60
C GLU A 115 1.20 6.25 19.14
N LEU A 116 0.22 6.46 18.29
CA LEU A 116 -1.20 6.46 18.61
C LEU A 116 -1.79 5.04 18.72
N GLY A 117 -1.03 3.99 18.41
CA GLY A 117 -1.47 2.59 18.49
C GLY A 117 -2.29 2.10 17.29
N TYR A 118 -2.27 2.81 16.16
CA TYR A 118 -3.02 2.47 14.94
C TYR A 118 -2.19 1.76 13.87
N ASN A 119 -0.90 1.57 14.10
CA ASN A 119 -0.03 0.84 13.19
C ASN A 119 0.68 -0.29 13.94
N ALA A 120 0.47 -1.53 13.52
CA ALA A 120 1.12 -2.70 14.13
C ALA A 120 2.54 -2.96 13.58
N ALA A 121 2.89 -2.35 12.46
CA ALA A 121 4.21 -2.50 11.84
C ALA A 121 5.08 -1.31 12.23
N ASP A 122 6.19 -1.59 12.90
CA ASP A 122 7.22 -0.59 13.19
C ASP A 122 8.02 -0.28 11.90
N PHE A 123 7.33 0.41 10.97
CA PHE A 123 7.89 0.79 9.67
C PHE A 123 9.05 1.78 9.84
N VAL A 124 9.05 2.53 10.95
CA VAL A 124 10.06 3.54 11.29
C VAL A 124 11.45 2.94 11.46
N GLN A 125 11.55 1.70 11.95
CA GLN A 125 12.85 1.03 12.12
C GLN A 125 13.58 0.78 10.79
N TYR A 126 12.86 0.78 9.65
CA TYR A 126 13.45 0.60 8.32
C TYR A 126 13.90 1.92 7.67
N LEU A 127 13.45 3.07 8.17
CA LEU A 127 13.81 4.38 7.62
C LEU A 127 15.30 4.71 7.73
N PRO A 128 16.00 4.42 8.84
CA PRO A 128 17.45 4.64 8.91
C PRO A 128 18.21 3.88 7.83
N LEU A 129 17.70 2.73 7.37
CA LEU A 129 18.30 1.96 6.28
C LEU A 129 18.10 2.64 4.92
N LEU A 130 17.00 3.38 4.73
CA LEU A 130 16.73 4.14 3.51
C LEU A 130 17.55 5.42 3.41
N PHE A 131 17.82 6.07 4.55
CA PHE A 131 18.42 7.41 4.61
C PHE A 131 19.83 7.44 5.21
N SER A 132 20.33 6.31 5.74
CA SER A 132 21.72 6.25 6.20
C SER A 132 22.65 6.30 4.99
N GLY A 133 23.19 7.44 4.64
CA GLY A 133 24.17 7.62 3.56
C GLY A 133 25.45 6.73 3.63
N GLN A 134 25.36 5.58 4.29
CA GLN A 134 26.37 4.51 4.38
C GLN A 134 26.29 3.52 3.20
N ALA A 135 25.55 3.88 2.14
CA ALA A 135 25.40 3.05 0.94
C ALA A 135 26.71 2.74 0.17
N THR A 136 27.83 3.33 0.56
CA THR A 136 29.09 3.18 -0.16
C THR A 136 29.89 1.90 0.15
N ASN A 137 29.48 1.13 1.19
CA ASN A 137 30.15 -0.12 1.60
C ASN A 137 29.13 -1.24 1.93
N LEU A 138 28.08 -1.34 1.14
CA LEU A 138 27.04 -2.35 1.37
C LEU A 138 27.58 -3.76 1.03
N SER A 139 27.29 -4.71 1.92
CA SER A 139 27.43 -6.13 1.59
C SER A 139 26.48 -6.53 0.45
N ALA A 140 26.68 -7.68 -0.17
CA ALA A 140 25.79 -8.18 -1.22
C ALA A 140 24.32 -8.32 -0.73
N SER A 141 24.11 -8.60 0.57
CA SER A 141 22.79 -8.65 1.20
C SER A 141 22.16 -7.26 1.35
N ASP A 142 22.99 -6.25 1.67
CA ASP A 142 22.52 -4.86 1.81
C ASP A 142 22.22 -4.25 0.45
N GLN A 143 23.01 -4.58 -0.58
CA GLN A 143 22.74 -4.19 -1.96
C GLN A 143 21.41 -4.80 -2.44
N ALA A 144 21.14 -6.08 -2.16
CA ALA A 144 19.87 -6.71 -2.49
C ALA A 144 18.68 -6.07 -1.74
N THR A 145 18.90 -5.58 -0.53
CA THR A 145 17.92 -4.82 0.24
C THR A 145 17.66 -3.46 -0.39
N LEU A 146 18.72 -2.73 -0.78
CA LEU A 146 18.60 -1.45 -1.48
C LEU A 146 17.88 -1.60 -2.82
N ASP A 147 18.20 -2.64 -3.60
CA ASP A 147 17.54 -2.92 -4.87
C ASP A 147 16.04 -3.22 -4.68
N ARG A 148 15.67 -3.92 -3.60
CA ARG A 148 14.26 -4.15 -3.23
C ARG A 148 13.55 -2.85 -2.84
N LEU A 149 14.23 -1.96 -2.11
CA LEU A 149 13.69 -0.65 -1.75
C LEU A 149 13.48 0.23 -2.99
N LEU A 150 14.43 0.23 -3.92
CA LEU A 150 14.30 0.94 -5.20
C LEU A 150 13.18 0.36 -6.08
N LEU A 151 12.98 -0.96 -6.05
CA LEU A 151 11.83 -1.60 -6.69
C LEU A 151 10.52 -1.17 -6.03
N ASN A 152 10.48 -1.16 -4.69
CA ASN A 152 9.31 -0.70 -3.94
C ASN A 152 8.93 0.76 -4.25
N GLN A 153 9.91 1.65 -4.48
CA GLN A 153 9.62 3.02 -4.93
C GLN A 153 8.79 3.05 -6.22
N ARG A 154 9.17 2.24 -7.21
CA ARG A 154 8.41 2.16 -8.48
C ARG A 154 7.01 1.60 -8.26
N LEU A 155 6.89 0.59 -7.42
CA LEU A 155 5.61 -0.02 -7.07
C LEU A 155 4.73 0.94 -6.28
N TYR A 156 5.28 1.66 -5.31
CA TYR A 156 4.56 2.65 -4.53
C TYR A 156 4.03 3.81 -5.40
N ARG A 157 4.88 4.32 -6.31
CA ARG A 157 4.42 5.34 -7.29
C ARG A 157 3.31 4.83 -8.22
N GLN A 158 3.32 3.55 -8.56
CA GLN A 158 2.23 2.96 -9.35
C GLN A 158 0.98 2.80 -8.51
N LEU A 159 1.13 2.42 -7.23
CA LEU A 159 0.03 2.33 -6.29
C LEU A 159 -0.65 3.71 -6.09
N LEU A 160 0.12 4.78 -5.87
CA LEU A 160 -0.41 6.13 -5.72
C LEU A 160 -1.21 6.63 -6.94
N LYS A 161 -1.06 5.98 -8.09
CA LYS A 161 -1.86 6.25 -9.30
C LYS A 161 -3.08 5.35 -9.43
N SER A 162 -3.27 4.38 -8.54
CA SER A 162 -4.44 3.50 -8.57
C SER A 162 -5.68 4.29 -8.16
N ASP A 163 -6.67 4.27 -9.05
CA ASP A 163 -7.95 4.92 -8.86
C ASP A 163 -9.04 4.00 -9.45
N PHE A 164 -9.62 3.15 -8.59
CA PHE A 164 -10.65 2.23 -9.03
C PHE A 164 -11.96 2.93 -9.41
N TYR A 165 -12.21 4.16 -8.95
CA TYR A 165 -13.38 4.91 -9.43
C TYR A 165 -13.20 5.30 -10.89
N ALA A 166 -12.00 5.76 -11.27
CA ALA A 166 -11.68 6.07 -12.66
C ALA A 166 -11.52 4.81 -13.54
N GLU A 167 -10.94 3.74 -12.98
CA GLU A 167 -10.65 2.50 -13.70
C GLU A 167 -11.88 1.58 -13.85
N GLY A 168 -12.89 1.73 -12.96
CA GLY A 168 -14.13 0.97 -12.93
C GLY A 168 -14.30 0.08 -11.71
N THR A 169 -15.49 0.14 -11.12
CA THR A 169 -15.88 -0.55 -9.89
C THR A 169 -16.77 -1.78 -10.13
N SER A 170 -16.93 -2.20 -11.40
CA SER A 170 -17.74 -3.36 -11.74
C SER A 170 -16.91 -4.64 -11.76
N PHE A 171 -17.40 -5.66 -11.07
CA PHE A 171 -16.79 -6.99 -10.98
C PHE A 171 -17.83 -8.06 -11.35
N GLU A 172 -17.43 -9.06 -12.11
CA GLU A 172 -18.31 -10.14 -12.59
C GLU A 172 -18.42 -11.30 -11.58
N MET A 173 -17.60 -11.29 -10.53
CA MET A 173 -17.60 -12.31 -9.48
C MET A 173 -18.02 -11.70 -8.14
N PRO A 174 -18.40 -12.52 -7.13
CA PRO A 174 -18.57 -12.06 -5.76
C PRO A 174 -17.32 -11.33 -5.27
N PHE A 175 -17.54 -10.13 -4.74
CA PHE A 175 -16.51 -9.23 -4.26
C PHE A 175 -16.78 -8.91 -2.78
N TYR A 176 -15.85 -9.25 -1.90
CA TYR A 176 -15.96 -9.03 -0.47
C TYR A 176 -14.86 -8.13 0.04
N LEU A 177 -15.19 -7.27 0.99
CA LEU A 177 -14.24 -6.39 1.66
C LEU A 177 -14.19 -6.74 3.14
N ILE A 178 -12.97 -6.80 3.68
CA ILE A 178 -12.69 -6.93 5.11
C ILE A 178 -11.80 -5.75 5.48
N SER A 179 -12.30 -4.89 6.38
CA SER A 179 -11.54 -3.76 6.90
C SER A 179 -11.58 -3.75 8.41
N GLY A 180 -10.51 -3.31 9.04
CA GLY A 180 -10.48 -3.06 10.48
C GLY A 180 -11.36 -1.86 10.83
N ALA A 181 -12.14 -1.94 11.92
CA ALA A 181 -12.99 -0.82 12.36
C ALA A 181 -12.21 0.47 12.69
N ASN A 182 -10.90 0.33 12.92
CA ASN A 182 -9.98 1.44 13.21
C ASN A 182 -8.83 1.50 12.18
N ASP A 183 -9.03 0.95 11.01
CA ASP A 183 -8.05 1.08 9.93
C ASP A 183 -8.03 2.52 9.44
N ILE A 184 -6.91 3.20 9.66
CA ILE A 184 -6.68 4.58 9.22
C ILE A 184 -5.57 4.67 8.17
N GLN A 185 -5.08 3.53 7.71
CA GLN A 185 -4.08 3.45 6.63
C GLN A 185 -4.74 3.22 5.27
N VAL A 186 -5.85 2.49 5.29
CA VAL A 186 -6.70 2.22 4.12
C VAL A 186 -8.15 2.35 4.60
N PRO A 187 -8.59 3.58 4.85
CA PRO A 187 -9.90 3.89 5.45
C PRO A 187 -11.09 3.57 4.54
#